data_ab7d73c4cc2586d2f730da17c0867cd9
#
_entry.id   ab7d73c4cc2586d2f730da17c0867cd9
#
_cell.length_a   1.000
_cell.length_b   1.000
_cell.length_c   1.000
_cell.angle_alpha   90.00
_cell.angle_beta   90.00
_cell.angle_gamma   90.00
#
_symmetry.space_group_name_H-M   'P 1'
#
loop_
_entity.id
_entity.type
_entity.pdbx_description
1 polymer ?
#
loop_
_entity_poly.entity_id
_entity_poly.type
_entity_poly.pdbx_seq_one_letter_code
_entity_poly.pdbx_strand_id
1 'polypeptide(L)'
;IGVIYDSGGKFDKSFNELAYESALRVQNELGWDMVEFEAANNTQIEQGMRKVADRGATLIVAMGFAQADAVAAIAPQYPDINFVAVDVCWVDDPASNIYQACYKEHEGSFLVGMIAAMASKSGTIGFVGGMDIPLIRKFQGGYEQGALHVNPDIEILANMTGTTPEAWNNPTKGAELTKAQIDGGADVVYQAAGGTGIGVLQAAADAGILGIGVDTNQNWMHPGNMLTSMLKRLDLTIFEQAQKTESGRFESGIHILGLAEGMVGYATKDGQVTAEMEAAVEAASAGIISGSIAVADWSQE
;
A
#
# COMPACT_ATOMS: atom_id res chain seq x y z
N ILE A 1 18.05 -8.07 -9.69
CA ILE A 1 16.61 -7.93 -9.40
C ILE A 1 15.89 -7.24 -10.56
N GLY A 2 14.71 -7.72 -10.94
CA GLY A 2 13.79 -7.10 -11.89
C GLY A 2 12.60 -6.45 -11.20
N VAL A 3 12.15 -5.28 -11.65
CA VAL A 3 10.92 -4.64 -11.13
C VAL A 3 10.03 -4.26 -12.30
N ILE A 4 8.77 -4.70 -12.21
CA ILE A 4 7.71 -4.32 -13.16
C ILE A 4 6.73 -3.43 -12.41
N TYR A 5 6.75 -2.14 -12.69
CA TYR A 5 5.86 -1.16 -12.05
C TYR A 5 4.46 -1.22 -12.63
N ASP A 6 3.48 -0.81 -11.83
CA ASP A 6 2.10 -0.67 -12.28
C ASP A 6 1.83 0.69 -12.96
N SER A 7 0.57 0.94 -13.30
CA SER A 7 0.15 2.15 -14.00
C SER A 7 0.19 3.44 -13.16
N GLY A 8 0.45 3.36 -11.84
CA GLY A 8 0.66 4.51 -10.98
C GLY A 8 1.92 5.31 -11.29
N GLY A 9 2.87 4.66 -11.99
CA GLY A 9 4.17 5.23 -12.34
C GLY A 9 5.20 5.07 -11.23
N LYS A 10 6.47 4.92 -11.61
CA LYS A 10 7.59 4.62 -10.70
C LYS A 10 7.72 5.58 -9.51
N PHE A 11 7.49 6.88 -9.73
CA PHE A 11 7.71 7.93 -8.72
C PHE A 11 6.39 8.46 -8.12
N ASP A 12 5.52 7.56 -7.71
CA ASP A 12 4.20 7.85 -7.13
C ASP A 12 4.25 8.31 -5.66
N LYS A 13 5.43 8.42 -5.07
CA LYS A 13 5.69 8.72 -3.65
C LYS A 13 5.11 7.69 -2.67
N SER A 14 4.72 6.51 -3.16
CA SER A 14 3.99 5.48 -2.43
C SER A 14 4.47 4.08 -2.88
N PHE A 15 3.56 3.29 -3.42
CA PHE A 15 3.66 1.88 -3.75
C PHE A 15 4.83 1.51 -4.69
N ASN A 16 4.89 2.17 -5.86
CA ASN A 16 5.93 1.88 -6.85
C ASN A 16 7.29 2.46 -6.45
N GLU A 17 7.32 3.67 -5.89
CA GLU A 17 8.58 4.28 -5.44
C GLU A 17 9.19 3.47 -4.30
N LEU A 18 8.37 2.92 -3.38
CA LEU A 18 8.85 2.04 -2.32
C LEU A 18 9.46 0.73 -2.88
N ALA A 19 8.90 0.17 -3.96
CA ALA A 19 9.50 -0.98 -4.64
C ALA A 19 10.83 -0.63 -5.31
N TYR A 20 10.92 0.55 -5.92
CA TYR A 20 12.17 1.07 -6.48
C TYR A 20 13.25 1.25 -5.41
N GLU A 21 12.91 1.90 -4.29
CA GLU A 21 13.84 2.08 -3.17
C GLU A 21 14.32 0.73 -2.60
N SER A 22 13.40 -0.25 -2.54
CA SER A 22 13.73 -1.61 -2.12
C SER A 22 14.69 -2.31 -3.08
N ALA A 23 14.48 -2.15 -4.39
CA ALA A 23 15.40 -2.68 -5.41
C ALA A 23 16.78 -1.99 -5.38
N LEU A 24 16.82 -0.68 -5.12
CA LEU A 24 18.07 0.04 -4.86
C LEU A 24 18.78 -0.49 -3.62
N ARG A 25 18.05 -0.83 -2.57
CA ARG A 25 18.61 -1.45 -1.38
C ARG A 25 19.21 -2.81 -1.70
N VAL A 26 18.54 -3.65 -2.49
CA VAL A 26 19.07 -4.93 -2.97
C VAL A 26 20.36 -4.73 -3.77
N GLN A 27 20.37 -3.75 -4.68
CA GLN A 27 21.57 -3.38 -5.45
C GLN A 27 22.74 -2.97 -4.54
N ASN A 28 22.48 -2.11 -3.56
CA ASN A 28 23.53 -1.55 -2.69
C ASN A 28 24.04 -2.54 -1.65
N GLU A 29 23.17 -3.37 -1.06
CA GLU A 29 23.53 -4.28 0.03
C GLU A 29 23.91 -5.68 -0.42
N LEU A 30 23.30 -6.19 -1.52
CA LEU A 30 23.56 -7.53 -2.05
C LEU A 30 24.41 -7.51 -3.35
N GLY A 31 24.64 -6.34 -3.93
CA GLY A 31 25.46 -6.19 -5.15
C GLY A 31 24.78 -6.66 -6.43
N TRP A 32 23.46 -6.77 -6.45
CA TRP A 32 22.72 -7.21 -7.63
C TRP A 32 22.52 -6.08 -8.64
N ASP A 33 22.57 -6.42 -9.92
CA ASP A 33 22.10 -5.49 -10.96
C ASP A 33 20.59 -5.34 -10.90
N MET A 34 20.10 -4.12 -11.18
CA MET A 34 18.67 -3.80 -11.26
C MET A 34 18.24 -3.64 -12.72
N VAL A 35 17.14 -4.29 -13.08
CA VAL A 35 16.48 -4.16 -14.38
C VAL A 35 15.03 -3.74 -14.15
N GLU A 36 14.58 -2.68 -14.81
CA GLU A 36 13.28 -2.08 -14.58
C GLU A 36 12.44 -2.08 -15.86
N PHE A 37 11.11 -2.11 -15.66
CA PHE A 37 10.15 -1.92 -16.73
C PHE A 37 8.90 -1.19 -16.22
N GLU A 38 8.57 -0.08 -16.86
CA GLU A 38 7.30 0.61 -16.67
C GLU A 38 6.36 0.25 -17.82
N ALA A 39 5.24 -0.41 -17.51
CA ALA A 39 4.23 -0.76 -18.51
C ALA A 39 3.29 0.43 -18.72
N ALA A 40 3.16 0.88 -19.97
CA ALA A 40 2.18 1.93 -20.30
C ALA A 40 0.72 1.43 -20.22
N ASN A 41 0.54 0.12 -20.27
CA ASN A 41 -0.76 -0.56 -20.15
C ASN A 41 -0.55 -2.06 -19.86
N ASN A 42 -1.62 -2.73 -19.43
CA ASN A 42 -1.57 -4.14 -19.06
C ASN A 42 -1.09 -5.07 -20.18
N THR A 43 -1.28 -4.72 -21.46
CA THR A 43 -0.84 -5.56 -22.59
C THR A 43 0.70 -5.62 -22.75
N GLN A 44 1.42 -4.71 -22.12
CA GLN A 44 2.89 -4.67 -22.15
C GLN A 44 3.53 -5.40 -20.96
N ILE A 45 2.76 -5.82 -19.96
CA ILE A 45 3.30 -6.40 -18.72
C ILE A 45 4.03 -7.71 -19.00
N GLU A 46 3.41 -8.64 -19.73
CA GLU A 46 4.07 -9.91 -20.10
C GLU A 46 5.37 -9.69 -20.88
N GLN A 47 5.35 -8.77 -21.84
CA GLN A 47 6.55 -8.44 -22.62
C GLN A 47 7.64 -7.85 -21.70
N GLY A 48 7.24 -7.01 -20.75
CA GLY A 48 8.12 -6.46 -19.73
C GLY A 48 8.78 -7.54 -18.88
N MET A 49 7.99 -8.49 -18.37
CA MET A 49 8.49 -9.62 -17.57
C MET A 49 9.48 -10.48 -18.37
N ARG A 50 9.17 -10.85 -19.63
CA ARG A 50 10.10 -11.56 -20.50
C ARG A 50 11.39 -10.79 -20.71
N LYS A 51 11.30 -9.50 -21.01
CA LYS A 51 12.46 -8.65 -21.23
C LYS A 51 13.36 -8.55 -19.99
N VAL A 52 12.76 -8.50 -18.80
CA VAL A 52 13.49 -8.45 -17.52
C VAL A 52 14.14 -9.82 -17.24
N ALA A 53 13.42 -10.93 -17.47
CA ALA A 53 13.93 -12.28 -17.37
C ALA A 53 15.12 -12.52 -18.32
N ASP A 54 14.97 -12.16 -19.58
CA ASP A 54 16.02 -12.32 -20.64
C ASP A 54 17.27 -11.47 -20.36
N ARG A 55 17.16 -10.44 -19.51
CA ARG A 55 18.31 -9.65 -19.04
C ARG A 55 19.02 -10.23 -17.81
N GLY A 56 18.61 -11.41 -17.37
CA GLY A 56 19.28 -12.16 -16.32
C GLY A 56 18.80 -11.83 -14.89
N ALA A 57 17.61 -11.28 -14.73
CA ALA A 57 17.02 -11.16 -13.41
C ALA A 57 16.79 -12.56 -12.79
N THR A 58 17.20 -12.75 -11.54
CA THR A 58 16.99 -14.00 -10.78
C THR A 58 15.77 -13.89 -9.85
N LEU A 59 15.33 -12.66 -9.57
CA LEU A 59 14.10 -12.33 -8.86
C LEU A 59 13.39 -11.24 -9.63
N ILE A 60 12.09 -11.43 -9.93
CA ILE A 60 11.23 -10.43 -10.56
C ILE A 60 10.12 -10.03 -9.59
N VAL A 61 10.01 -8.73 -9.33
CA VAL A 61 8.95 -8.14 -8.52
C VAL A 61 7.88 -7.58 -9.44
N ALA A 62 6.68 -8.14 -9.35
CA ALA A 62 5.49 -7.73 -10.09
C ALA A 62 4.60 -6.89 -9.17
N MET A 63 4.45 -5.59 -9.49
CA MET A 63 3.77 -4.63 -8.64
C MET A 63 2.29 -4.52 -8.98
N GLY A 64 1.44 -4.97 -8.05
CA GLY A 64 0.00 -4.76 -8.08
C GLY A 64 -0.81 -5.88 -8.74
N PHE A 65 -2.06 -5.95 -8.33
CA PHE A 65 -3.04 -6.98 -8.69
C PHE A 65 -3.25 -7.17 -10.20
N ALA A 66 -3.10 -6.09 -10.98
CA ALA A 66 -3.28 -6.14 -12.44
C ALA A 66 -2.22 -6.99 -13.16
N GLN A 67 -1.15 -7.39 -12.48
CA GLN A 67 -0.10 -8.24 -13.04
C GLN A 67 -0.33 -9.74 -12.84
N ALA A 68 -1.42 -10.14 -12.16
CA ALA A 68 -1.69 -11.53 -11.82
C ALA A 68 -1.66 -12.47 -13.04
N ASP A 69 -2.39 -12.12 -14.10
CA ASP A 69 -2.45 -12.93 -15.33
C ASP A 69 -1.08 -13.05 -16.00
N ALA A 70 -0.31 -11.98 -16.03
CA ALA A 70 1.03 -11.98 -16.58
C ALA A 70 2.00 -12.84 -15.77
N VAL A 71 1.94 -12.77 -14.43
CA VAL A 71 2.72 -13.65 -13.53
C VAL A 71 2.35 -15.10 -13.77
N ALA A 72 1.05 -15.43 -13.80
CA ALA A 72 0.56 -16.79 -14.06
C ALA A 72 1.05 -17.34 -15.40
N ALA A 73 1.09 -16.51 -16.43
CA ALA A 73 1.52 -16.90 -17.77
C ALA A 73 3.05 -17.04 -17.90
N ILE A 74 3.82 -16.18 -17.22
CA ILE A 74 5.26 -16.05 -17.44
C ILE A 74 6.07 -16.87 -16.45
N ALA A 75 5.74 -16.89 -15.16
CA ALA A 75 6.54 -17.58 -14.15
C ALA A 75 6.80 -19.07 -14.47
N PRO A 76 5.84 -19.85 -14.96
CA PRO A 76 6.07 -21.26 -15.34
C PRO A 76 7.06 -21.44 -16.49
N GLN A 77 7.29 -20.42 -17.32
CA GLN A 77 8.22 -20.47 -18.45
C GLN A 77 9.67 -20.20 -18.02
N TYR A 78 9.87 -19.67 -16.81
CA TYR A 78 11.17 -19.33 -16.22
C TYR A 78 11.31 -19.97 -14.83
N PRO A 79 11.37 -21.32 -14.74
CA PRO A 79 11.34 -22.02 -13.44
C PRO A 79 12.57 -21.74 -12.55
N ASP A 80 13.65 -21.23 -13.12
CA ASP A 80 14.86 -20.85 -12.40
C ASP A 80 14.85 -19.39 -11.90
N ILE A 81 13.80 -18.64 -12.22
CA ILE A 81 13.58 -17.26 -11.76
C ILE A 81 12.48 -17.26 -10.71
N ASN A 82 12.73 -16.60 -9.59
CA ASN A 82 11.73 -16.38 -8.56
C ASN A 82 10.89 -15.13 -8.86
N PHE A 83 9.61 -15.16 -8.49
CA PHE A 83 8.69 -14.04 -8.66
C PHE A 83 8.11 -13.63 -7.32
N VAL A 84 8.08 -12.32 -7.03
CA VAL A 84 7.30 -11.74 -5.95
C VAL A 84 6.12 -11.01 -6.59
N ALA A 85 4.92 -11.53 -6.38
CA ALA A 85 3.67 -10.95 -6.87
C ALA A 85 3.01 -10.17 -5.72
N VAL A 86 3.11 -8.85 -5.76
CA VAL A 86 2.57 -7.96 -4.72
C VAL A 86 1.08 -7.72 -4.99
N ASP A 87 0.24 -7.90 -3.95
CA ASP A 87 -1.23 -7.78 -4.04
C ASP A 87 -1.89 -8.80 -4.97
N VAL A 88 -1.25 -9.95 -5.13
CA VAL A 88 -1.78 -11.10 -5.87
C VAL A 88 -1.86 -12.28 -4.92
N CYS A 89 -3.07 -12.89 -4.79
CA CYS A 89 -3.37 -13.89 -3.76
C CYS A 89 -4.08 -15.14 -4.31
N TRP A 90 -4.12 -15.31 -5.63
CA TRP A 90 -5.00 -16.31 -6.27
C TRP A 90 -4.39 -16.98 -7.51
N VAL A 91 -3.11 -16.81 -7.76
CA VAL A 91 -2.44 -17.37 -8.92
C VAL A 91 -1.97 -18.79 -8.63
N ASP A 92 -2.26 -19.73 -9.53
CA ASP A 92 -1.67 -21.06 -9.52
C ASP A 92 -0.16 -20.99 -9.78
N ASP A 93 0.61 -21.76 -9.01
CA ASP A 93 2.08 -21.75 -9.08
C ASP A 93 2.61 -23.19 -9.38
N PRO A 94 2.45 -23.71 -10.61
CA PRO A 94 2.88 -25.05 -10.96
C PRO A 94 4.41 -25.22 -10.96
N ALA A 95 5.17 -24.14 -11.05
CA ALA A 95 6.64 -24.15 -11.01
C ALA A 95 7.19 -23.96 -9.60
N SER A 96 6.36 -23.63 -8.61
CA SER A 96 6.73 -23.32 -7.23
C SER A 96 7.78 -22.20 -7.12
N ASN A 97 7.61 -21.17 -7.94
CA ASN A 97 8.53 -20.02 -8.02
C ASN A 97 7.84 -18.67 -7.82
N ILE A 98 6.60 -18.63 -7.32
CA ILE A 98 5.84 -17.40 -7.06
C ILE A 98 5.60 -17.22 -5.56
N TYR A 99 6.16 -16.16 -4.99
CA TYR A 99 5.78 -15.66 -3.66
C TYR A 99 4.64 -14.64 -3.83
N GLN A 100 3.43 -14.99 -3.40
CA GLN A 100 2.25 -14.15 -3.49
C GLN A 100 2.10 -13.36 -2.18
N ALA A 101 2.40 -12.08 -2.20
CA ALA A 101 2.37 -11.20 -1.03
C ALA A 101 0.97 -10.57 -0.86
N CYS A 102 0.23 -11.04 0.14
CA CYS A 102 -1.15 -10.67 0.43
C CYS A 102 -1.20 -9.90 1.75
N TYR A 103 -1.40 -8.60 1.69
CA TYR A 103 -1.40 -7.80 2.91
C TYR A 103 -2.80 -7.69 3.54
N LYS A 104 -2.81 -7.55 4.86
CA LYS A 104 -4.02 -7.26 5.64
C LYS A 104 -4.11 -5.74 5.84
N GLU A 105 -4.36 -5.02 4.77
CA GLU A 105 -4.43 -3.56 4.74
C GLU A 105 -5.49 -3.02 5.72
N HIS A 106 -6.58 -3.77 5.94
CA HIS A 106 -7.62 -3.44 6.91
C HIS A 106 -7.07 -3.34 8.34
N GLU A 107 -6.09 -4.18 8.72
CA GLU A 107 -5.49 -4.11 10.06
C GLU A 107 -4.68 -2.81 10.27
N GLY A 108 -3.82 -2.44 9.31
CA GLY A 108 -3.05 -1.20 9.37
C GLY A 108 -3.94 0.06 9.26
N SER A 109 -4.96 0.00 8.38
CA SER A 109 -5.92 1.09 8.20
C SER A 109 -6.81 1.29 9.43
N PHE A 110 -7.12 0.23 10.19
CA PHE A 110 -7.81 0.35 11.47
C PHE A 110 -7.02 1.24 12.44
N LEU A 111 -5.72 1.03 12.55
CA LEU A 111 -4.88 1.84 13.44
C LEU A 111 -4.89 3.32 13.06
N VAL A 112 -4.73 3.63 11.76
CA VAL A 112 -4.76 5.04 11.32
C VAL A 112 -6.17 5.64 11.37
N GLY A 113 -7.22 4.83 11.29
CA GLY A 113 -8.61 5.23 11.54
C GLY A 113 -8.84 5.67 13.00
N MET A 114 -8.28 4.90 13.94
CA MET A 114 -8.28 5.29 15.36
C MET A 114 -7.56 6.63 15.57
N ILE A 115 -6.35 6.76 14.99
CA ILE A 115 -5.56 8.00 15.09
C ILE A 115 -6.33 9.20 14.51
N ALA A 116 -6.98 9.01 13.35
CA ALA A 116 -7.80 10.05 12.73
C ALA A 116 -8.96 10.51 13.64
N ALA A 117 -9.71 9.57 14.21
CA ALA A 117 -10.82 9.88 15.09
C ALA A 117 -10.37 10.59 16.39
N MET A 118 -9.20 10.21 16.93
CA MET A 118 -8.62 10.87 18.10
C MET A 118 -8.11 12.28 17.80
N ALA A 119 -7.66 12.54 16.56
CA ALA A 119 -7.12 13.83 16.15
C ALA A 119 -8.21 14.81 15.68
N SER A 120 -9.31 14.29 15.12
CA SER A 120 -10.39 15.12 14.59
C SER A 120 -11.04 15.98 15.67
N LYS A 121 -11.26 17.26 15.33
CA LYS A 121 -11.95 18.25 16.17
C LYS A 121 -13.35 18.54 15.65
N SER A 122 -13.57 18.35 14.36
CA SER A 122 -14.86 18.55 13.72
C SER A 122 -15.83 17.38 13.96
N GLY A 123 -15.30 16.18 14.22
CA GLY A 123 -16.08 14.95 14.23
C GLY A 123 -16.36 14.39 12.83
N THR A 124 -15.74 14.96 11.80
CA THR A 124 -15.84 14.52 10.39
C THR A 124 -14.46 14.24 9.83
N ILE A 125 -14.25 13.06 9.24
CA ILE A 125 -13.00 12.65 8.62
C ILE A 125 -13.23 12.19 7.17
N GLY A 126 -12.18 12.18 6.36
CA GLY A 126 -12.26 11.81 4.96
C GLY A 126 -11.42 10.59 4.61
N PHE A 127 -11.85 9.87 3.57
CA PHE A 127 -11.08 8.84 2.88
C PHE A 127 -11.12 9.06 1.36
N VAL A 128 -9.97 9.03 0.71
CA VAL A 128 -9.86 9.08 -0.77
C VAL A 128 -9.12 7.84 -1.24
N GLY A 129 -9.85 6.91 -1.86
CA GLY A 129 -9.30 5.72 -2.49
C GLY A 129 -9.00 5.92 -3.98
N GLY A 130 -8.12 5.10 -4.53
CA GLY A 130 -7.84 5.02 -5.97
C GLY A 130 -8.98 4.37 -6.75
N MET A 131 -8.71 3.23 -7.39
CA MET A 131 -9.77 2.46 -8.05
C MET A 131 -10.76 1.88 -7.04
N ASP A 132 -12.04 1.88 -7.39
CA ASP A 132 -13.08 1.17 -6.63
C ASP A 132 -13.00 -0.34 -6.89
N ILE A 133 -12.19 -1.01 -6.10
CA ILE A 133 -11.89 -2.46 -6.18
C ILE A 133 -11.83 -3.06 -4.77
N PRO A 134 -12.01 -4.38 -4.63
CA PRO A 134 -11.95 -5.06 -3.34
C PRO A 134 -10.72 -4.74 -2.50
N LEU A 135 -9.53 -4.65 -3.11
CA LEU A 135 -8.30 -4.28 -2.43
C LEU A 135 -8.39 -2.90 -1.72
N ILE A 136 -8.94 -1.89 -2.39
CA ILE A 136 -9.06 -0.54 -1.82
C ILE A 136 -10.19 -0.46 -0.79
N ARG A 137 -11.20 -1.32 -0.91
CA ARG A 137 -12.23 -1.47 0.12
C ARG A 137 -11.68 -2.00 1.44
N LYS A 138 -10.58 -2.79 1.44
CA LYS A 138 -9.87 -3.18 2.67
C LYS A 138 -9.32 -1.98 3.42
N PHE A 139 -8.66 -1.05 2.72
CA PHE A 139 -8.15 0.19 3.33
C PHE A 139 -9.30 1.03 3.91
N GLN A 140 -10.35 1.26 3.11
CA GLN A 140 -11.53 2.00 3.54
C GLN A 140 -12.17 1.35 4.76
N GLY A 141 -12.52 0.07 4.68
CA GLY A 141 -13.22 -0.65 5.74
C GLY A 141 -12.43 -0.72 7.04
N GLY A 142 -11.11 -0.92 6.96
CA GLY A 142 -10.24 -0.85 8.13
C GLY A 142 -10.28 0.53 8.77
N TYR A 143 -10.10 1.58 7.97
CA TYR A 143 -10.12 2.97 8.43
C TYR A 143 -11.43 3.35 9.12
N GLU A 144 -12.57 3.03 8.51
CA GLU A 144 -13.90 3.31 9.06
C GLU A 144 -14.12 2.56 10.36
N GLN A 145 -13.80 1.26 10.42
CA GLN A 145 -13.93 0.46 11.63
C GLN A 145 -13.06 0.99 12.78
N GLY A 146 -11.82 1.39 12.48
CA GLY A 146 -10.92 2.00 13.46
C GLY A 146 -11.43 3.33 14.01
N ALA A 147 -11.95 4.19 13.14
CA ALA A 147 -12.53 5.46 13.54
C ALA A 147 -13.79 5.29 14.41
N LEU A 148 -14.70 4.42 14.01
CA LEU A 148 -15.93 4.09 14.75
C LEU A 148 -15.64 3.38 16.10
N HIS A 149 -14.52 2.65 16.18
CA HIS A 149 -14.07 2.04 17.44
C HIS A 149 -13.75 3.09 18.52
N VAL A 150 -13.22 4.25 18.10
CA VAL A 150 -12.90 5.38 19.01
C VAL A 150 -14.10 6.28 19.22
N ASN A 151 -14.79 6.65 18.14
CA ASN A 151 -15.95 7.54 18.20
C ASN A 151 -17.08 6.97 17.31
N PRO A 152 -18.10 6.33 17.92
CA PRO A 152 -19.21 5.76 17.16
C PRO A 152 -20.08 6.78 16.39
N ASP A 153 -19.99 8.06 16.74
CA ASP A 153 -20.74 9.14 16.12
C ASP A 153 -19.94 9.92 15.07
N ILE A 154 -18.71 9.48 14.74
CA ILE A 154 -17.86 10.17 13.78
C ILE A 154 -18.43 10.06 12.35
N GLU A 155 -18.47 11.18 11.63
CA GLU A 155 -18.87 11.20 10.23
C GLU A 155 -17.68 10.88 9.34
N ILE A 156 -17.87 9.99 8.35
CA ILE A 156 -16.82 9.56 7.43
C ILE A 156 -17.25 9.81 5.99
N LEU A 157 -16.50 10.67 5.30
CA LEU A 157 -16.73 11.01 3.89
C LEU A 157 -15.76 10.19 3.02
N ALA A 158 -16.26 9.14 2.36
CA ALA A 158 -15.44 8.26 1.52
C ALA A 158 -15.72 8.44 0.03
N ASN A 159 -14.66 8.58 -0.77
CA ASN A 159 -14.74 8.70 -2.22
C ASN A 159 -13.64 7.88 -2.90
N MET A 160 -13.97 7.29 -4.06
CA MET A 160 -13.00 6.69 -4.97
C MET A 160 -12.72 7.62 -6.14
N THR A 161 -11.49 7.64 -6.64
CA THR A 161 -11.09 8.54 -7.74
C THR A 161 -11.54 8.04 -9.10
N GLY A 162 -11.85 6.75 -9.23
CA GLY A 162 -12.36 6.15 -10.46
C GLY A 162 -12.48 4.65 -10.43
N THR A 163 -12.74 4.07 -11.60
CA THR A 163 -12.89 2.62 -11.80
C THR A 163 -11.90 2.07 -12.85
N THR A 164 -10.99 2.91 -13.32
CA THR A 164 -9.98 2.58 -14.34
C THR A 164 -8.57 2.90 -13.81
N PRO A 165 -7.50 2.39 -14.42
CA PRO A 165 -6.13 2.62 -13.98
C PRO A 165 -5.70 4.09 -13.86
N GLU A 166 -6.34 5.02 -14.58
CA GLU A 166 -6.09 6.46 -14.45
C GLU A 166 -6.35 6.97 -13.02
N ALA A 167 -7.13 6.24 -12.22
CA ALA A 167 -7.38 6.54 -10.81
C ALA A 167 -6.09 6.58 -9.97
N TRP A 168 -5.02 5.92 -10.41
CA TRP A 168 -3.73 5.87 -9.69
C TRP A 168 -2.81 7.05 -9.98
N ASN A 169 -3.08 7.83 -11.04
CA ASN A 169 -2.20 8.92 -11.45
C ASN A 169 -2.99 10.16 -11.89
N ASN A 170 -3.87 10.63 -11.01
CA ASN A 170 -4.67 11.85 -11.22
C ASN A 170 -4.70 12.75 -9.97
N PRO A 171 -3.59 13.43 -9.64
CA PRO A 171 -3.51 14.31 -8.46
C PRO A 171 -4.58 15.40 -8.44
N THR A 172 -4.98 15.92 -9.62
CA THR A 172 -6.05 16.93 -9.73
C THR A 172 -7.36 16.37 -9.18
N LYS A 173 -7.73 15.13 -9.56
CA LYS A 173 -8.95 14.49 -9.06
C LYS A 173 -8.87 14.23 -7.55
N GLY A 174 -7.71 13.80 -7.06
CA GLY A 174 -7.47 13.66 -5.62
C GLY A 174 -7.71 14.95 -4.86
N ALA A 175 -7.15 16.06 -5.35
CA ALA A 175 -7.33 17.38 -4.74
C ALA A 175 -8.80 17.87 -4.78
N GLU A 176 -9.52 17.63 -5.88
CA GLU A 176 -10.94 17.99 -6.01
C GLU A 176 -11.81 17.26 -4.98
N LEU A 177 -11.63 15.94 -4.83
CA LEU A 177 -12.38 15.15 -3.86
C LEU A 177 -12.05 15.55 -2.42
N THR A 178 -10.78 15.81 -2.13
CA THR A 178 -10.35 16.29 -0.81
C THR A 178 -10.98 17.63 -0.47
N LYS A 179 -11.02 18.58 -1.40
CA LYS A 179 -11.68 19.88 -1.19
C LYS A 179 -13.17 19.71 -0.90
N ALA A 180 -13.87 18.82 -1.62
CA ALA A 180 -15.27 18.54 -1.35
C ALA A 180 -15.49 17.92 0.05
N GLN A 181 -14.57 17.06 0.52
CA GLN A 181 -14.62 16.50 1.87
C GLN A 181 -14.36 17.58 2.95
N ILE A 182 -13.42 18.51 2.69
CA ILE A 182 -13.15 19.65 3.57
C ILE A 182 -14.38 20.58 3.65
N ASP A 183 -15.01 20.87 2.52
CA ASP A 183 -16.25 21.64 2.47
C ASP A 183 -17.40 20.92 3.23
N GLY A 184 -17.36 19.57 3.28
CA GLY A 184 -18.23 18.73 4.09
C GLY A 184 -17.86 18.65 5.57
N GLY A 185 -16.79 19.33 6.01
CA GLY A 185 -16.38 19.42 7.41
C GLY A 185 -15.21 18.52 7.81
N ALA A 186 -14.61 17.75 6.89
CA ALA A 186 -13.48 16.89 7.22
C ALA A 186 -12.26 17.72 7.63
N ASP A 187 -11.65 17.37 8.76
CA ASP A 187 -10.42 17.97 9.29
C ASP A 187 -9.22 17.00 9.34
N VAL A 188 -9.45 15.73 8.98
CA VAL A 188 -8.43 14.71 8.72
C VAL A 188 -8.82 13.95 7.46
N VAL A 189 -7.89 13.75 6.51
CA VAL A 189 -8.15 12.97 5.29
C VAL A 189 -7.06 11.91 5.09
N TYR A 190 -7.49 10.66 4.95
CA TYR A 190 -6.63 9.53 4.60
C TYR A 190 -6.72 9.22 3.11
N GLN A 191 -5.58 8.96 2.47
CA GLN A 191 -5.53 8.55 1.06
C GLN A 191 -4.97 7.13 0.90
N ALA A 192 -5.54 6.38 -0.03
CA ALA A 192 -5.04 5.09 -0.53
C ALA A 192 -5.17 5.08 -2.06
N ALA A 193 -4.38 5.93 -2.75
CA ALA A 193 -4.61 6.28 -4.16
C ALA A 193 -3.33 6.42 -5.00
N GLY A 194 -2.18 5.89 -4.55
CA GLY A 194 -0.92 5.98 -5.28
C GLY A 194 -0.53 7.43 -5.59
N GLY A 195 -0.10 7.72 -6.82
CA GLY A 195 0.27 9.07 -7.26
C GLY A 195 -0.86 10.11 -7.17
N THR A 196 -2.12 9.68 -7.28
CA THR A 196 -3.29 10.55 -7.04
C THR A 196 -3.30 11.09 -5.61
N GLY A 197 -2.78 10.33 -4.64
CA GLY A 197 -2.64 10.71 -3.23
C GLY A 197 -1.79 11.96 -3.00
N ILE A 198 -0.86 12.27 -3.90
CA ILE A 198 -0.05 13.51 -3.84
C ILE A 198 -0.99 14.73 -3.84
N GLY A 199 -2.02 14.73 -4.70
CA GLY A 199 -3.01 15.80 -4.76
C GLY A 199 -3.91 15.86 -3.52
N VAL A 200 -4.23 14.71 -2.92
CA VAL A 200 -4.99 14.64 -1.67
C VAL A 200 -4.23 15.30 -0.53
N LEU A 201 -2.98 14.90 -0.31
CA LEU A 201 -2.13 15.43 0.76
C LEU A 201 -1.82 16.91 0.56
N GLN A 202 -1.60 17.34 -0.69
CA GLN A 202 -1.40 18.76 -1.01
C GLN A 202 -2.65 19.59 -0.66
N ALA A 203 -3.84 19.13 -1.05
CA ALA A 203 -5.08 19.86 -0.77
C ALA A 203 -5.38 19.93 0.73
N ALA A 204 -5.09 18.87 1.49
CA ALA A 204 -5.19 18.86 2.94
C ALA A 204 -4.25 19.90 3.58
N ALA A 205 -2.98 19.93 3.14
CA ALA A 205 -1.98 20.89 3.61
C ALA A 205 -2.34 22.33 3.28
N ASP A 206 -2.79 22.62 2.05
CA ASP A 206 -3.21 23.96 1.61
C ASP A 206 -4.40 24.49 2.44
N ALA A 207 -5.27 23.60 2.90
CA ALA A 207 -6.39 23.95 3.76
C ALA A 207 -6.06 23.99 5.27
N GLY A 208 -4.83 23.59 5.65
CA GLY A 208 -4.40 23.56 7.03
C GLY A 208 -5.02 22.44 7.86
N ILE A 209 -5.54 21.39 7.22
CA ILE A 209 -6.04 20.18 7.86
C ILE A 209 -4.97 19.07 7.86
N LEU A 210 -5.27 17.94 8.50
CA LEU A 210 -4.33 16.83 8.62
C LEU A 210 -4.51 15.81 7.49
N GLY A 211 -3.37 15.40 6.90
CA GLY A 211 -3.30 14.29 5.95
C GLY A 211 -2.78 13.00 6.59
N ILE A 212 -3.24 11.85 6.08
CA ILE A 212 -2.68 10.53 6.38
C ILE A 212 -2.19 9.92 5.07
N GLY A 213 -0.91 9.54 5.05
CA GLY A 213 -0.26 8.89 3.91
C GLY A 213 -0.51 7.38 3.86
N VAL A 214 0.05 6.71 2.83
CA VAL A 214 -0.09 5.27 2.60
C VAL A 214 1.20 4.63 2.09
N ASP A 215 1.34 3.32 2.31
CA ASP A 215 2.42 2.40 1.94
C ASP A 215 3.74 2.70 2.62
N THR A 216 4.26 3.91 2.49
CA THR A 216 5.51 4.38 3.10
C THR A 216 5.26 5.57 4.02
N ASN A 217 6.31 5.99 4.77
CA ASN A 217 6.22 7.22 5.56
C ASN A 217 6.26 8.45 4.63
N GLN A 218 5.09 9.02 4.36
CA GLN A 218 4.90 10.24 3.56
C GLN A 218 4.86 11.51 4.42
N ASN A 219 5.11 11.43 5.73
CA ASN A 219 4.97 12.58 6.65
C ASN A 219 5.91 13.74 6.30
N TRP A 220 7.01 13.46 5.61
CA TRP A 220 7.95 14.45 5.11
C TRP A 220 7.39 15.36 4.00
N MET A 221 6.31 14.95 3.32
CA MET A 221 5.77 15.70 2.18
C MET A 221 5.19 17.07 2.60
N HIS A 222 4.50 17.11 3.74
CA HIS A 222 3.87 18.32 4.25
C HIS A 222 4.10 18.46 5.76
N PRO A 223 5.32 18.83 6.21
CA PRO A 223 5.64 18.95 7.63
C PRO A 223 4.66 19.89 8.35
N GLY A 224 4.07 19.42 9.45
CA GLY A 224 3.07 20.17 10.21
C GLY A 224 1.62 19.95 9.76
N ASN A 225 1.38 19.29 8.61
CA ASN A 225 0.05 18.92 8.12
C ASN A 225 -0.12 17.40 7.92
N MET A 226 0.88 16.60 8.29
CA MET A 226 0.77 15.15 8.25
C MET A 226 0.54 14.60 9.66
N LEU A 227 -0.55 13.82 9.82
CA LEU A 227 -0.86 13.15 11.08
C LEU A 227 -0.01 11.89 11.24
N THR A 228 -0.04 11.03 10.25
CA THR A 228 0.71 9.77 10.15
C THR A 228 0.68 9.26 8.71
N SER A 229 1.22 8.07 8.48
CA SER A 229 1.05 7.29 7.25
C SER A 229 0.77 5.83 7.60
N MET A 230 -0.20 5.20 6.94
CA MET A 230 -0.38 3.75 7.02
C MET A 230 0.77 3.07 6.28
N LEU A 231 1.45 2.17 6.96
CA LEU A 231 2.62 1.47 6.39
C LEU A 231 2.22 0.11 5.85
N LYS A 232 2.64 -0.19 4.62
CA LYS A 232 2.58 -1.49 3.98
C LYS A 232 4.00 -1.89 3.58
N ARG A 233 4.58 -2.81 4.35
CA ARG A 233 6.01 -3.07 4.35
C ARG A 233 6.46 -3.98 3.19
N LEU A 234 6.06 -3.63 1.96
CA LEU A 234 6.55 -4.31 0.77
C LEU A 234 8.08 -4.17 0.59
N ASP A 235 8.68 -3.14 1.18
CA ASP A 235 10.12 -2.94 1.26
C ASP A 235 10.82 -4.11 1.98
N LEU A 236 10.27 -4.56 3.10
CA LEU A 236 10.79 -5.72 3.82
C LEU A 236 10.56 -7.00 3.03
N THR A 237 9.36 -7.17 2.45
CA THR A 237 9.05 -8.35 1.62
C THR A 237 10.04 -8.48 0.46
N ILE A 238 10.24 -7.42 -0.33
CA ILE A 238 11.14 -7.46 -1.49
C ILE A 238 12.57 -7.78 -1.08
N PHE A 239 13.08 -7.11 -0.05
CA PHE A 239 14.45 -7.30 0.41
C PHE A 239 14.68 -8.71 0.99
N GLU A 240 13.73 -9.20 1.80
CA GLU A 240 13.80 -10.55 2.37
C GLU A 240 13.76 -11.63 1.29
N GLN A 241 12.88 -11.49 0.28
CA GLN A 241 12.82 -12.45 -0.82
C GLN A 241 14.07 -12.41 -1.71
N ALA A 242 14.73 -11.26 -1.86
CA ALA A 242 16.03 -11.18 -2.51
C ALA A 242 17.10 -11.98 -1.73
N GLN A 243 17.16 -11.81 -0.41
CA GLN A 243 18.10 -12.59 0.44
C GLN A 243 17.79 -14.09 0.42
N LYS A 244 16.53 -14.47 0.42
CA LYS A 244 16.10 -15.87 0.32
C LYS A 244 16.44 -16.46 -1.05
N THR A 245 16.26 -15.71 -2.12
CA THR A 245 16.66 -16.11 -3.48
C THR A 245 18.17 -16.34 -3.56
N GLU A 246 18.98 -15.41 -3.06
CA GLU A 246 20.44 -15.53 -3.04
C GLU A 246 20.93 -16.77 -2.27
N SER A 247 20.28 -17.07 -1.15
CA SER A 247 20.62 -18.21 -0.29
C SER A 247 19.97 -19.54 -0.68
N GLY A 248 19.20 -19.59 -1.77
CA GLY A 248 18.46 -20.78 -2.21
C GLY A 248 17.35 -21.22 -1.24
N ARG A 249 16.80 -20.30 -0.44
CA ARG A 249 15.74 -20.55 0.56
C ARG A 249 14.42 -19.87 0.19
N PHE A 250 14.24 -19.53 -1.07
CA PHE A 250 12.98 -18.98 -1.53
C PHE A 250 11.81 -19.93 -1.26
N GLU A 251 10.73 -19.41 -0.74
CA GLU A 251 9.51 -20.15 -0.42
C GLU A 251 8.35 -19.58 -1.23
N SER A 252 7.87 -20.36 -2.19
CA SER A 252 6.70 -19.99 -2.99
C SER A 252 5.38 -20.12 -2.22
N GLY A 253 4.29 -19.67 -2.82
CA GLY A 253 2.94 -19.81 -2.28
C GLY A 253 2.34 -18.49 -1.80
N ILE A 254 1.16 -18.61 -1.18
CA ILE A 254 0.40 -17.45 -0.67
C ILE A 254 0.85 -17.13 0.76
N HIS A 255 1.26 -15.89 0.99
CA HIS A 255 1.73 -15.40 2.28
C HIS A 255 0.84 -14.24 2.75
N ILE A 256 0.16 -14.43 3.87
CA ILE A 256 -0.72 -13.41 4.47
C ILE A 256 0.08 -12.57 5.44
N LEU A 257 0.13 -11.28 5.20
CA LEU A 257 1.06 -10.33 5.82
C LEU A 257 0.30 -9.21 6.53
N GLY A 258 0.18 -9.31 7.84
CA GLY A 258 -0.59 -8.39 8.68
C GLY A 258 0.26 -7.74 9.80
N LEU A 259 -0.44 -7.31 10.85
CA LEU A 259 0.18 -6.76 12.07
C LEU A 259 1.02 -7.83 12.80
N ALA A 260 0.58 -9.08 12.81
CA ALA A 260 1.28 -10.18 13.46
C ALA A 260 2.66 -10.44 12.84
N GLU A 261 2.80 -10.26 11.52
CA GLU A 261 4.04 -10.38 10.77
C GLU A 261 4.85 -9.07 10.75
N GLY A 262 4.30 -7.97 11.29
CA GLY A 262 4.92 -6.64 11.23
C GLY A 262 4.94 -6.02 9.83
N MET A 263 4.06 -6.48 8.94
CA MET A 263 4.06 -6.09 7.52
C MET A 263 3.04 -4.99 7.18
N VAL A 264 2.20 -4.61 8.13
CA VAL A 264 1.38 -3.39 8.10
C VAL A 264 1.49 -2.66 9.42
N GLY A 265 1.18 -1.37 9.44
CA GLY A 265 1.28 -0.56 10.64
C GLY A 265 1.06 0.93 10.36
N TYR A 266 1.70 1.79 11.15
CA TYR A 266 1.64 3.24 10.96
C TYR A 266 2.99 3.90 11.25
N ALA A 267 3.20 5.10 10.70
CA ALA A 267 4.43 5.86 10.87
C ALA A 267 4.39 6.69 12.18
N THR A 268 5.41 6.53 13.02
CA THR A 268 5.56 7.30 14.27
C THR A 268 6.46 8.53 14.10
N LYS A 269 7.29 8.58 13.03
CA LYS A 269 8.25 9.67 12.81
C LYS A 269 7.67 10.75 11.92
N ASP A 270 8.02 12.01 12.23
CA ASP A 270 7.71 13.19 11.42
C ASP A 270 6.21 13.48 11.21
N GLY A 271 5.33 12.82 12.00
CA GLY A 271 3.89 13.03 12.06
C GLY A 271 3.47 13.75 13.34
N GLN A 272 2.15 13.82 13.56
CA GLN A 272 1.57 14.46 14.76
C GLN A 272 0.90 13.42 15.69
N VAL A 273 1.35 12.17 15.66
CA VAL A 273 0.86 11.14 16.59
C VAL A 273 1.35 11.46 18.01
N THR A 274 0.43 11.56 18.94
CA THR A 274 0.74 11.82 20.35
C THR A 274 1.01 10.51 21.11
N ALA A 275 1.66 10.59 22.27
CA ALA A 275 1.91 9.41 23.10
C ALA A 275 0.60 8.71 23.55
N GLU A 276 -0.50 9.48 23.69
CA GLU A 276 -1.83 8.91 24.01
C GLU A 276 -2.37 8.10 22.81
N MET A 277 -2.24 8.63 21.59
CA MET A 277 -2.61 7.91 20.37
C MET A 277 -1.77 6.64 20.20
N GLU A 278 -0.44 6.73 20.36
CA GLU A 278 0.45 5.58 20.31
C GLU A 278 0.01 4.47 21.29
N ALA A 279 -0.20 4.81 22.56
CA ALA A 279 -0.63 3.83 23.56
C ALA A 279 -1.97 3.17 23.19
N ALA A 280 -2.93 3.94 22.66
CA ALA A 280 -4.23 3.41 22.26
C ALA A 280 -4.12 2.44 21.07
N VAL A 281 -3.36 2.81 20.03
CA VAL A 281 -3.22 1.95 18.84
C VAL A 281 -2.31 0.75 19.07
N GLU A 282 -1.32 0.83 19.97
CA GLU A 282 -0.54 -0.33 20.39
C GLU A 282 -1.41 -1.36 21.13
N ALA A 283 -2.31 -0.90 22.03
CA ALA A 283 -3.26 -1.78 22.69
C ALA A 283 -4.24 -2.42 21.70
N ALA A 284 -4.73 -1.65 20.71
CA ALA A 284 -5.59 -2.16 19.65
C ALA A 284 -4.86 -3.15 18.74
N SER A 285 -3.62 -2.86 18.36
CA SER A 285 -2.77 -3.76 17.56
C SER A 285 -2.60 -5.12 18.28
N ALA A 286 -2.28 -5.10 19.57
CA ALA A 286 -2.21 -6.33 20.38
C ALA A 286 -3.57 -7.05 20.42
N GLY A 287 -4.68 -6.31 20.49
CA GLY A 287 -6.04 -6.85 20.42
C GLY A 287 -6.36 -7.53 19.08
N ILE A 288 -5.94 -6.92 17.95
CA ILE A 288 -6.12 -7.48 16.62
C ILE A 288 -5.27 -8.76 16.47
N ILE A 289 -4.00 -8.71 16.85
CA ILE A 289 -3.08 -9.87 16.79
C ILE A 289 -3.58 -11.04 17.62
N SER A 290 -4.13 -10.77 18.80
CA SER A 290 -4.69 -11.82 19.68
C SER A 290 -6.09 -12.29 19.26
N GLY A 291 -6.76 -11.60 18.33
CA GLY A 291 -8.13 -11.87 17.92
C GLY A 291 -9.21 -11.36 18.87
N SER A 292 -8.86 -10.57 19.89
CA SER A 292 -9.85 -9.93 20.79
C SER A 292 -10.54 -8.72 20.13
N ILE A 293 -9.91 -8.11 19.13
CA ILE A 293 -10.49 -7.13 18.22
C ILE A 293 -10.53 -7.75 16.84
N ALA A 294 -11.73 -7.93 16.30
CA ALA A 294 -11.92 -8.40 14.92
C ALA A 294 -12.09 -7.19 13.99
N VAL A 295 -11.28 -7.12 12.93
CA VAL A 295 -11.42 -6.14 11.85
C VAL A 295 -11.93 -6.87 10.61
N ALA A 296 -13.12 -6.51 10.15
CA ALA A 296 -13.70 -7.13 8.96
C ALA A 296 -12.92 -6.73 7.69
N ASP A 297 -12.68 -7.72 6.84
CA ASP A 297 -12.08 -7.52 5.51
C ASP A 297 -13.18 -7.27 4.48
N TRP A 298 -13.33 -6.01 4.05
CA TRP A 298 -14.35 -5.60 3.08
C TRP A 298 -14.05 -5.98 1.63
N SER A 299 -12.96 -6.67 1.37
CA SER A 299 -12.71 -7.22 0.03
C SER A 299 -13.70 -8.33 -0.37
N GLN A 300 -14.46 -8.85 0.60
CA GLN A 300 -15.42 -9.92 0.41
C GLN A 300 -16.87 -9.41 0.22
N GLU A 301 -17.07 -8.09 0.33
CA GLU A 301 -18.37 -7.42 0.17
C GLU A 301 -18.46 -6.79 -1.23
#